data_ced8e54b5c61a66856087466945e2717
#
_entry.id   ced8e54b5c61a66856087466945e2717
#
_cell.length_a   1.000
_cell.length_b   1.000
_cell.length_c   1.000
_cell.angle_alpha   90.00
_cell.angle_beta   90.00
_cell.angle_gamma   90.00
#
_symmetry.space_group_name_H-M   'P 1'
#
loop_
_entity.id
_entity.type
_entity.pdbx_description
1 polymer ?
#
loop_
_entity_poly.entity_id
_entity_poly.type
_entity_poly.pdbx_seq_one_letter_code
_entity_poly.pdbx_strand_id
1 'polypeptide(L)'
;MIDYFKGTLSYKTLNTAVVEVAGIGYSISITADTFNKLPTDGNQVKLYIIESTGMYGGVISYYGFLTREERDMFVLIKDEVPSTGAKKAMEYLDKISKSFADFKAAVMKRDVSMLSGIFGFTKKTAEKLVAALKDKIANVTVKDSAKWSNIDAGSSPSEAVAALVALGYKETDAREVVNKVANENKDFSVEQIITESLKYL
;
A
#
# COMPACT_ATOMS: atom_id res chain seq x y z
N MET A 1 10.15 -16.38 8.33
CA MET A 1 9.15 -15.32 8.00
C MET A 1 9.28 -14.98 6.53
N ILE A 2 8.18 -14.97 5.80
CA ILE A 2 8.14 -14.64 4.37
C ILE A 2 7.84 -13.16 4.24
N ASP A 3 8.62 -12.41 3.45
CA ASP A 3 8.41 -10.97 3.22
C ASP A 3 7.46 -10.70 2.04
N TYR A 4 7.59 -11.48 0.95
CA TYR A 4 6.72 -11.38 -0.21
C TYR A 4 6.67 -12.67 -1.01
N PHE A 5 5.59 -12.85 -1.79
CA PHE A 5 5.54 -13.79 -2.90
C PHE A 5 5.59 -13.00 -4.22
N LYS A 6 6.40 -13.49 -5.17
CA LYS A 6 6.41 -13.03 -6.56
C LYS A 6 6.24 -14.26 -7.46
N GLY A 7 5.17 -14.27 -8.23
CA GLY A 7 4.82 -15.40 -9.07
C GLY A 7 3.62 -15.10 -9.96
N THR A 8 3.04 -16.16 -10.53
CA THR A 8 1.87 -16.06 -11.42
C THR A 8 0.56 -16.10 -10.59
N LEU A 9 -0.34 -15.18 -10.83
CA LEU A 9 -1.68 -15.22 -10.26
C LEU A 9 -2.47 -16.35 -10.92
N SER A 10 -2.69 -17.45 -10.20
CA SER A 10 -3.42 -18.60 -10.74
C SER A 10 -4.92 -18.32 -10.82
N TYR A 11 -5.49 -17.76 -9.77
CA TYR A 11 -6.84 -17.22 -9.73
C TYR A 11 -7.05 -16.30 -8.53
N LYS A 12 -8.13 -15.52 -8.55
CA LYS A 12 -8.52 -14.66 -7.43
C LYS A 12 -10.01 -14.68 -7.18
N THR A 13 -10.38 -14.49 -5.93
CA THR A 13 -11.75 -14.23 -5.45
C THR A 13 -11.76 -12.93 -4.66
N LEU A 14 -12.93 -12.47 -4.22
CA LEU A 14 -13.07 -11.19 -3.51
C LEU A 14 -12.13 -11.04 -2.29
N ASN A 15 -11.79 -12.15 -1.63
CA ASN A 15 -11.00 -12.15 -0.39
C ASN A 15 -9.80 -13.09 -0.40
N THR A 16 -9.49 -13.69 -1.56
CA THR A 16 -8.38 -14.65 -1.69
C THR A 16 -7.71 -14.50 -3.05
N ALA A 17 -6.39 -14.54 -3.08
CA ALA A 17 -5.60 -14.72 -4.28
C ALA A 17 -4.73 -15.96 -4.16
N VAL A 18 -4.61 -16.75 -5.22
CA VAL A 18 -3.66 -17.87 -5.29
C VAL A 18 -2.51 -17.48 -6.20
N VAL A 19 -1.33 -17.39 -5.63
CA VAL A 19 -0.09 -17.05 -6.35
C VAL A 19 0.77 -18.29 -6.45
N GLU A 20 1.09 -18.70 -7.67
CA GLU A 20 2.00 -19.81 -7.93
C GLU A 20 3.45 -19.33 -7.96
N VAL A 21 4.26 -19.94 -7.12
CA VAL A 21 5.70 -19.71 -7.04
C VAL A 21 6.42 -21.05 -7.14
N ALA A 22 7.21 -21.25 -8.19
CA ALA A 22 7.96 -22.49 -8.43
C ALA A 22 7.11 -23.77 -8.39
N GLY A 23 5.90 -23.74 -8.96
CA GLY A 23 4.98 -24.88 -9.02
C GLY A 23 4.16 -25.10 -7.74
N ILE A 24 4.27 -24.21 -6.73
CA ILE A 24 3.49 -24.28 -5.50
C ILE A 24 2.49 -23.12 -5.46
N GLY A 25 1.19 -23.42 -5.33
CA GLY A 25 0.13 -22.43 -5.19
C GLY A 25 -0.06 -22.00 -3.73
N TYR A 26 0.19 -20.73 -3.44
CA TYR A 26 0.00 -20.12 -2.13
C TYR A 26 -1.35 -19.43 -2.07
N SER A 27 -2.23 -19.87 -1.17
CA SER A 27 -3.52 -19.22 -0.92
C SER A 27 -3.33 -18.06 0.07
N ILE A 28 -3.67 -16.85 -0.36
CA ILE A 28 -3.36 -15.59 0.33
C ILE A 28 -4.66 -14.82 0.55
N SER A 29 -4.96 -14.46 1.79
CA SER A 29 -6.10 -13.57 2.11
C SER A 29 -5.78 -12.14 1.68
N ILE A 30 -6.69 -11.51 0.94
CA ILE A 30 -6.55 -10.15 0.40
C ILE A 30 -7.77 -9.30 0.76
N THR A 31 -7.66 -7.97 0.64
CA THR A 31 -8.79 -7.04 0.75
C THR A 31 -9.57 -6.98 -0.57
N ALA A 32 -10.81 -6.48 -0.54
CA ALA A 32 -11.59 -6.23 -1.75
C ALA A 32 -10.92 -5.18 -2.65
N ASP A 33 -10.25 -4.20 -2.07
CA ASP A 33 -9.45 -3.22 -2.81
C ASP A 33 -8.28 -3.88 -3.54
N THR A 34 -7.54 -4.77 -2.88
CA THR A 34 -6.48 -5.58 -3.52
C THR A 34 -7.02 -6.43 -4.66
N PHE A 35 -8.18 -7.11 -4.46
CA PHE A 35 -8.83 -7.89 -5.52
C PHE A 35 -9.11 -7.06 -6.78
N ASN A 36 -9.61 -5.82 -6.61
CA ASN A 36 -9.93 -4.93 -7.73
C ASN A 36 -8.67 -4.44 -8.48
N LYS A 37 -7.55 -4.30 -7.76
CA LYS A 37 -6.28 -3.81 -8.32
C LYS A 37 -5.39 -4.92 -8.90
N LEU A 38 -5.59 -6.17 -8.49
CA LEU A 38 -4.84 -7.30 -9.06
C LEU A 38 -5.19 -7.50 -10.54
N PRO A 39 -4.20 -7.86 -11.38
CA PRO A 39 -4.43 -8.15 -12.80
C PRO A 39 -5.33 -9.37 -13.00
N THR A 40 -5.62 -9.68 -14.26
CA THR A 40 -6.30 -10.92 -14.63
C THR A 40 -5.42 -12.14 -14.36
N ASP A 41 -6.06 -13.30 -14.17
CA ASP A 41 -5.39 -14.57 -13.95
C ASP A 41 -4.34 -14.86 -15.04
N GLY A 42 -3.26 -15.56 -14.69
CA GLY A 42 -2.12 -15.85 -15.55
C GLY A 42 -1.02 -14.78 -15.57
N ASN A 43 -1.25 -13.60 -15.01
CA ASN A 43 -0.24 -12.52 -14.98
C ASN A 43 0.68 -12.61 -13.77
N GLN A 44 1.86 -12.00 -13.90
CA GLN A 44 2.83 -11.89 -12.80
C GLN A 44 2.35 -10.90 -11.76
N VAL A 45 2.47 -11.29 -10.50
CA VAL A 45 2.12 -10.44 -9.35
C VAL A 45 3.19 -10.51 -8.28
N LYS A 46 3.24 -9.46 -7.46
CA LYS A 46 4.01 -9.42 -6.22
C LYS A 46 3.09 -8.99 -5.09
N LEU A 47 2.99 -9.80 -4.05
CA LEU A 47 2.27 -9.47 -2.83
C LEU A 47 3.22 -9.51 -1.64
N TYR A 48 3.23 -8.46 -0.83
CA TYR A 48 3.90 -8.44 0.47
C TYR A 48 3.08 -9.26 1.46
N ILE A 49 3.75 -10.04 2.30
CA ILE A 49 3.10 -11.07 3.10
C ILE A 49 3.26 -10.82 4.59
N ILE A 50 2.21 -11.09 5.33
CA ILE A 50 2.25 -11.35 6.77
C ILE A 50 1.75 -12.77 7.02
N GLU A 51 2.55 -13.53 7.73
CA GLU A 51 2.17 -14.87 8.25
C GLU A 51 1.44 -14.72 9.58
N SER A 52 0.38 -15.45 9.76
CA SER A 52 -0.31 -15.58 11.05
C SER A 52 -0.58 -17.04 11.35
N THR A 53 -0.14 -17.48 12.50
CA THR A 53 -0.44 -18.82 13.04
C THR A 53 -1.57 -18.72 14.06
N GLY A 54 -2.48 -19.67 14.05
CA GLY A 54 -3.52 -19.76 15.08
C GLY A 54 -2.93 -19.96 16.48
N MET A 55 -3.65 -19.52 17.53
CA MET A 55 -3.18 -19.51 18.93
C MET A 55 -2.75 -20.88 19.48
N TYR A 56 -3.10 -21.98 18.83
CA TYR A 56 -2.81 -23.34 19.29
C TYR A 56 -2.01 -24.17 18.27
N GLY A 57 -1.11 -23.51 17.51
CA GLY A 57 -0.27 -24.23 16.53
C GLY A 57 -1.05 -24.66 15.29
N GLY A 58 -2.05 -23.90 14.89
CA GLY A 58 -2.89 -24.15 13.72
C GLY A 58 -2.19 -23.88 12.38
N VAL A 59 -2.97 -23.98 11.31
CA VAL A 59 -2.53 -23.72 9.93
C VAL A 59 -1.98 -22.30 9.80
N ILE A 60 -0.86 -22.16 9.07
CA ILE A 60 -0.31 -20.87 8.71
C ILE A 60 -1.27 -20.19 7.72
N SER A 61 -1.69 -18.99 8.02
CA SER A 61 -2.48 -18.13 7.14
C SER A 61 -1.61 -17.02 6.58
N TYR A 62 -1.71 -16.78 5.28
CA TYR A 62 -1.02 -15.69 4.60
C TYR A 62 -1.98 -14.55 4.35
N TYR A 63 -1.54 -13.32 4.65
CA TYR A 63 -2.23 -12.06 4.35
C TYR A 63 -1.38 -11.29 3.38
N GLY A 64 -1.97 -10.88 2.24
CA GLY A 64 -1.25 -10.26 1.14
C GLY A 64 -1.66 -8.82 0.87
N PHE A 65 -0.67 -8.01 0.55
CA PHE A 65 -0.78 -6.57 0.34
C PHE A 65 -0.03 -6.17 -0.93
N LEU A 66 -0.57 -5.22 -1.68
CA LEU A 66 0.09 -4.72 -2.89
C LEU A 66 1.33 -3.89 -2.56
N THR A 67 1.36 -3.27 -1.38
CA THR A 67 2.45 -2.40 -0.96
C THR A 67 2.93 -2.67 0.46
N ARG A 68 4.12 -2.16 0.75
CA ARG A 68 4.67 -2.21 2.10
C ARG A 68 3.85 -1.34 3.06
N GLU A 69 3.37 -0.21 2.58
CA GLU A 69 2.56 0.72 3.37
C GLU A 69 1.26 0.07 3.84
N GLU A 70 0.57 -0.68 2.95
CA GLU A 70 -0.62 -1.46 3.33
C GLU A 70 -0.28 -2.52 4.37
N ARG A 71 0.81 -3.26 4.15
CA ARG A 71 1.30 -4.26 5.11
C ARG A 71 1.62 -3.64 6.46
N ASP A 72 2.33 -2.52 6.48
CA ASP A 72 2.76 -1.86 7.71
C ASP A 72 1.55 -1.27 8.46
N MET A 73 0.55 -0.75 7.73
CA MET A 73 -0.74 -0.34 8.31
C MET A 73 -1.50 -1.52 8.91
N PHE A 74 -1.54 -2.66 8.22
CA PHE A 74 -2.15 -3.88 8.76
C PHE A 74 -1.48 -4.32 10.06
N VAL A 75 -0.14 -4.35 10.09
CA VAL A 75 0.63 -4.72 11.29
C VAL A 75 0.33 -3.75 12.42
N LEU A 76 0.35 -2.44 12.15
CA LEU A 76 0.03 -1.42 13.14
C LEU A 76 -1.36 -1.61 13.73
N ILE A 77 -2.37 -1.85 12.89
CA ILE A 77 -3.75 -2.08 13.36
C ILE A 77 -3.84 -3.36 14.19
N LYS A 78 -3.24 -4.45 13.70
CA LYS A 78 -3.29 -5.77 14.36
C LYS A 78 -2.64 -5.75 15.73
N ASP A 79 -1.48 -5.08 15.85
CA ASP A 79 -0.65 -5.13 17.04
C ASP A 79 -1.07 -4.07 18.08
N GLU A 80 -1.53 -2.90 17.64
CA GLU A 80 -1.83 -1.80 18.54
C GLU A 80 -3.31 -1.71 18.95
N VAL A 81 -4.24 -2.15 18.08
CA VAL A 81 -5.67 -2.01 18.40
C VAL A 81 -6.15 -3.18 19.23
N PRO A 82 -6.51 -2.98 20.52
CA PRO A 82 -6.88 -4.05 21.42
C PRO A 82 -7.99 -4.95 20.85
N SER A 83 -7.90 -6.27 21.09
CA SER A 83 -8.86 -7.29 20.60
C SER A 83 -9.08 -7.27 19.08
N THR A 84 -8.01 -6.95 18.33
CA THR A 84 -8.04 -6.95 16.87
C THR A 84 -7.06 -8.00 16.36
N GLY A 85 -7.58 -9.15 15.93
CA GLY A 85 -6.80 -10.18 15.27
C GLY A 85 -6.66 -9.90 13.76
N ALA A 86 -5.90 -10.73 13.06
CA ALA A 86 -5.59 -10.55 11.64
C ALA A 86 -6.83 -10.37 10.76
N LYS A 87 -7.87 -11.19 10.93
CA LYS A 87 -9.12 -11.07 10.15
C LYS A 87 -9.77 -9.68 10.31
N LYS A 88 -9.85 -9.19 11.54
CA LYS A 88 -10.47 -7.91 11.84
C LYS A 88 -9.60 -6.74 11.37
N ALA A 89 -8.27 -6.90 11.42
CA ALA A 89 -7.34 -5.92 10.85
C ALA A 89 -7.50 -5.81 9.33
N MET A 90 -7.74 -6.91 8.61
CA MET A 90 -8.07 -6.89 7.17
C MET A 90 -9.38 -6.14 6.88
N GLU A 91 -10.43 -6.39 7.68
CA GLU A 91 -11.71 -5.67 7.55
C GLU A 91 -11.54 -4.16 7.77
N TYR A 92 -10.67 -3.76 8.71
CA TYR A 92 -10.37 -2.34 8.95
C TYR A 92 -9.55 -1.77 7.81
N LEU A 93 -8.54 -2.49 7.33
CA LEU A 93 -7.70 -2.08 6.22
C LEU A 93 -8.54 -1.87 4.94
N ASP A 94 -9.49 -2.76 4.65
CA ASP A 94 -10.38 -2.63 3.49
C ASP A 94 -11.21 -1.33 3.54
N LYS A 95 -11.66 -0.92 4.72
CA LYS A 95 -12.34 0.37 4.90
C LYS A 95 -11.40 1.56 4.71
N ILE A 96 -10.17 1.45 5.17
CA ILE A 96 -9.15 2.49 5.15
C ILE A 96 -8.55 2.68 3.74
N SER A 97 -8.54 1.62 2.93
CA SER A 97 -7.96 1.62 1.57
C SER A 97 -8.55 2.68 0.64
N LYS A 98 -9.75 3.20 0.97
CA LYS A 98 -10.38 4.31 0.25
C LYS A 98 -9.52 5.59 0.26
N SER A 99 -8.90 5.90 1.38
CA SER A 99 -7.94 7.00 1.53
C SER A 99 -7.12 6.84 2.81
N PHE A 100 -5.89 6.35 2.67
CA PHE A 100 -4.94 6.27 3.79
C PHE A 100 -4.56 7.65 4.34
N ALA A 101 -4.43 8.65 3.47
CA ALA A 101 -4.09 10.01 3.88
C ALA A 101 -5.17 10.62 4.76
N ASP A 102 -6.44 10.51 4.37
CA ASP A 102 -7.57 11.00 5.15
C ASP A 102 -7.73 10.24 6.46
N PHE A 103 -7.53 8.92 6.45
CA PHE A 103 -7.53 8.13 7.66
C PHE A 103 -6.45 8.58 8.64
N LYS A 104 -5.21 8.75 8.15
CA LYS A 104 -4.08 9.24 8.95
C LYS A 104 -4.40 10.62 9.53
N ALA A 105 -4.90 11.55 8.71
CA ALA A 105 -5.28 12.88 9.16
C ALA A 105 -6.39 12.87 10.23
N ALA A 106 -7.43 12.03 10.05
CA ALA A 106 -8.52 11.89 10.99
C ALA A 106 -8.04 11.34 12.35
N VAL A 107 -7.18 10.32 12.34
CA VAL A 107 -6.60 9.77 13.58
C VAL A 107 -5.73 10.80 14.30
N MET A 108 -4.86 11.51 13.57
CA MET A 108 -4.00 12.55 14.16
C MET A 108 -4.79 13.71 14.75
N LYS A 109 -5.86 14.14 14.08
CA LYS A 109 -6.79 15.21 14.54
C LYS A 109 -7.80 14.72 15.58
N ARG A 110 -7.84 13.44 15.88
CA ARG A 110 -8.86 12.78 16.74
C ARG A 110 -10.29 13.00 16.22
N ASP A 111 -10.47 13.03 14.92
CA ASP A 111 -11.76 13.27 14.28
C ASP A 111 -12.57 11.96 14.18
N VAL A 112 -13.28 11.65 15.25
CA VAL A 112 -14.15 10.47 15.35
C VAL A 112 -15.31 10.56 14.35
N SER A 113 -15.79 11.76 14.05
CA SER A 113 -16.89 11.99 13.10
C SER A 113 -16.48 11.62 11.68
N MET A 114 -15.28 12.03 11.26
CA MET A 114 -14.72 11.67 9.95
C MET A 114 -14.50 10.16 9.85
N LEU A 115 -13.96 9.52 10.90
CA LEU A 115 -13.75 8.07 10.94
C LEU A 115 -15.08 7.30 10.84
N SER A 116 -16.14 7.80 11.43
CA SER A 116 -17.46 7.17 11.36
C SER A 116 -18.17 7.44 10.02
N GLY A 117 -18.13 8.67 9.52
CA GLY A 117 -18.86 9.09 8.32
C GLY A 117 -18.23 8.58 7.04
N ILE A 118 -16.90 8.73 6.88
CA ILE A 118 -16.20 8.36 5.63
C ILE A 118 -15.85 6.88 5.60
N PHE A 119 -15.30 6.36 6.70
CA PHE A 119 -14.80 4.98 6.77
C PHE A 119 -15.81 3.98 7.33
N GLY A 120 -16.97 4.43 7.81
CA GLY A 120 -18.03 3.57 8.31
C GLY A 120 -17.64 2.79 9.56
N PHE A 121 -16.79 3.35 10.42
CA PHE A 121 -16.53 2.80 11.75
C PHE A 121 -17.63 3.18 12.73
N THR A 122 -17.96 2.29 13.67
CA THR A 122 -18.80 2.71 14.81
C THR A 122 -18.04 3.71 15.67
N LYS A 123 -18.74 4.61 16.36
CA LYS A 123 -18.13 5.60 17.26
C LYS A 123 -17.12 4.96 18.23
N LYS A 124 -17.52 3.85 18.87
CA LYS A 124 -16.66 3.09 19.77
C LYS A 124 -15.39 2.56 19.09
N THR A 125 -15.49 2.10 17.84
CA THR A 125 -14.33 1.63 17.07
C THR A 125 -13.44 2.80 16.66
N ALA A 126 -14.00 3.90 16.22
CA ALA A 126 -13.25 5.11 15.86
C ALA A 126 -12.47 5.68 17.06
N GLU A 127 -13.10 5.80 18.23
CA GLU A 127 -12.44 6.20 19.49
C GLU A 127 -11.27 5.26 19.84
N LYS A 128 -11.48 3.95 19.70
CA LYS A 128 -10.46 2.93 19.96
C LYS A 128 -9.27 3.04 18.97
N LEU A 129 -9.54 3.25 17.68
CA LEU A 129 -8.51 3.45 16.66
C LEU A 129 -7.70 4.71 16.96
N VAL A 130 -8.35 5.83 17.28
CA VAL A 130 -7.67 7.08 17.66
C VAL A 130 -6.78 6.86 18.88
N ALA A 131 -7.30 6.24 19.95
CA ALA A 131 -6.55 6.03 21.17
C ALA A 131 -5.30 5.13 20.94
N ALA A 132 -5.44 4.10 20.10
CA ALA A 132 -4.38 3.12 19.86
C ALA A 132 -3.31 3.63 18.85
N LEU A 133 -3.72 4.37 17.82
CA LEU A 133 -2.86 4.63 16.66
C LEU A 133 -2.25 6.03 16.63
N LYS A 134 -2.80 7.01 17.35
CA LYS A 134 -2.45 8.43 17.24
C LYS A 134 -0.94 8.70 17.29
N ASP A 135 -0.23 8.10 18.24
CA ASP A 135 1.20 8.37 18.47
C ASP A 135 2.11 7.57 17.53
N LYS A 136 1.59 6.53 16.88
CA LYS A 136 2.34 5.59 16.05
C LYS A 136 2.09 5.77 14.56
N ILE A 137 0.90 6.23 14.18
CA ILE A 137 0.49 6.39 12.78
C ILE A 137 1.32 7.46 12.04
N ALA A 138 1.93 8.40 12.77
CA ALA A 138 2.81 9.41 12.20
C ALA A 138 4.00 8.78 11.45
N ASN A 139 4.50 7.64 11.94
CA ASN A 139 5.66 6.93 11.40
C ASN A 139 5.33 6.06 10.18
N VAL A 140 4.04 5.83 9.89
CA VAL A 140 3.64 5.10 8.68
C VAL A 140 3.71 6.06 7.49
N THR A 141 4.62 5.78 6.57
CA THR A 141 4.75 6.55 5.32
C THR A 141 3.54 6.24 4.45
N VAL A 142 2.68 7.23 4.24
CA VAL A 142 1.56 7.14 3.30
C VAL A 142 2.00 7.88 2.05
N LYS A 143 2.34 7.15 1.00
CA LYS A 143 2.50 7.76 -0.32
C LYS A 143 1.11 8.09 -0.84
N ASP A 144 0.88 9.32 -1.27
CA ASP A 144 -0.42 9.77 -1.76
C ASP A 144 -1.00 8.79 -2.77
N SER A 145 -2.17 8.25 -2.46
CA SER A 145 -2.87 7.23 -3.24
C SER A 145 -3.40 7.71 -4.61
N ALA A 146 -3.14 8.96 -4.97
CA ALA A 146 -3.57 9.55 -6.24
C ALA A 146 -2.81 9.03 -7.48
N LYS A 147 -1.81 8.12 -7.33
CA LYS A 147 -1.00 7.61 -8.46
C LYS A 147 -0.87 6.09 -8.52
N TRP A 148 -1.88 5.34 -8.08
CA TRP A 148 -1.82 3.88 -8.07
C TRP A 148 -2.30 3.19 -9.36
N SER A 149 -2.64 3.94 -10.40
CA SER A 149 -3.17 3.39 -11.64
C SER A 149 -2.14 2.89 -12.65
N ASN A 150 -0.83 2.92 -12.36
CA ASN A 150 0.17 2.37 -13.28
C ASN A 150 1.38 1.86 -12.50
N ILE A 151 1.31 0.62 -11.96
CA ILE A 151 2.49 -0.19 -11.74
C ILE A 151 2.65 -1.07 -12.98
N ASP A 152 2.91 -0.43 -14.09
CA ASP A 152 3.66 -1.05 -15.17
C ASP A 152 5.15 -0.78 -14.93
N ALA A 153 5.92 -1.85 -15.04
CA ALA A 153 7.35 -1.86 -14.82
C ALA A 153 8.04 -0.73 -15.60
N GLY A 154 8.65 0.23 -14.89
CA GLY A 154 9.82 0.86 -15.45
C GLY A 154 9.81 2.35 -15.77
N SER A 155 8.86 3.18 -15.31
CA SER A 155 9.06 4.63 -15.44
C SER A 155 8.22 5.46 -14.48
N SER A 156 8.70 5.66 -13.25
CA SER A 156 8.03 6.55 -12.32
C SER A 156 8.72 7.91 -12.28
N PRO A 157 8.02 9.02 -12.58
CA PRO A 157 8.56 10.37 -12.39
C PRO A 157 9.10 10.62 -10.97
N SER A 158 8.56 9.91 -9.96
CA SER A 158 9.03 9.99 -8.58
C SER A 158 10.45 9.43 -8.39
N GLU A 159 10.85 8.42 -9.16
CA GLU A 159 12.23 7.89 -9.13
C GLU A 159 13.20 8.88 -9.76
N ALA A 160 12.78 9.56 -10.83
CA ALA A 160 13.58 10.61 -11.45
C ALA A 160 13.78 11.80 -10.49
N VAL A 161 12.74 12.23 -9.77
CA VAL A 161 12.86 13.27 -8.72
C VAL A 161 13.81 12.82 -7.62
N ALA A 162 13.69 11.59 -7.10
CA ALA A 162 14.57 11.08 -6.05
C ALA A 162 16.03 11.03 -6.50
N ALA A 163 16.29 10.64 -7.75
CA ALA A 163 17.63 10.63 -8.32
C ALA A 163 18.23 12.04 -8.42
N LEU A 164 17.45 13.03 -8.89
CA LEU A 164 17.89 14.41 -8.99
C LEU A 164 18.17 15.04 -7.62
N VAL A 165 17.35 14.74 -6.63
CA VAL A 165 17.60 15.16 -5.23
C VAL A 165 18.88 14.53 -4.67
N ALA A 166 19.16 13.26 -4.98
CA ALA A 166 20.42 12.59 -4.61
C ALA A 166 21.64 13.20 -5.30
N LEU A 167 21.47 13.81 -6.47
CA LEU A 167 22.50 14.58 -7.19
C LEU A 167 22.68 16.02 -6.63
N GLY A 168 21.87 16.42 -5.64
CA GLY A 168 22.01 17.70 -4.95
C GLY A 168 21.07 18.81 -5.41
N TYR A 169 20.13 18.53 -6.30
CA TYR A 169 19.12 19.52 -6.72
C TYR A 169 18.04 19.67 -5.66
N LYS A 170 17.40 20.85 -5.59
CA LYS A 170 16.28 21.08 -4.67
C LYS A 170 15.07 20.26 -5.12
N GLU A 171 14.38 19.64 -4.17
CA GLU A 171 13.22 18.78 -4.44
C GLU A 171 12.10 19.53 -5.20
N THR A 172 11.88 20.81 -4.88
CA THR A 172 10.88 21.65 -5.57
C THR A 172 11.17 21.80 -7.05
N ASP A 173 12.41 22.13 -7.39
CA ASP A 173 12.85 22.39 -8.74
C ASP A 173 12.91 21.10 -9.57
N ALA A 174 13.45 20.02 -8.97
CA ALA A 174 13.46 18.70 -9.55
C ALA A 174 12.05 18.18 -9.85
N ARG A 175 11.09 18.39 -8.95
CA ARG A 175 9.70 17.96 -9.11
C ARG A 175 8.99 18.73 -10.22
N GLU A 176 9.19 20.02 -10.33
CA GLU A 176 8.60 20.86 -11.38
C GLU A 176 9.08 20.43 -12.76
N VAL A 177 10.40 20.30 -12.93
CA VAL A 177 11.02 19.95 -14.22
C VAL A 177 10.67 18.50 -14.62
N VAL A 178 10.75 17.54 -13.70
CA VAL A 178 10.39 16.14 -13.98
C VAL A 178 8.93 16.02 -14.39
N ASN A 179 8.01 16.72 -13.73
CA ASN A 179 6.59 16.69 -14.10
C ASN A 179 6.37 17.28 -15.51
N LYS A 180 7.07 18.35 -15.87
CA LYS A 180 7.00 18.94 -17.21
C LYS A 180 7.48 17.94 -18.26
N VAL A 181 8.68 17.40 -18.10
CA VAL A 181 9.29 16.43 -19.05
C VAL A 181 8.44 15.16 -19.19
N ALA A 182 7.94 14.61 -18.09
CA ALA A 182 7.11 13.40 -18.11
C ALA A 182 5.73 13.62 -18.74
N ASN A 183 5.16 14.82 -18.64
CA ASN A 183 3.88 15.14 -19.29
C ASN A 183 4.03 15.35 -20.81
N GLU A 184 5.17 15.88 -21.24
CA GLU A 184 5.48 16.09 -22.66
C GLU A 184 5.89 14.78 -23.36
N ASN A 185 6.43 13.80 -22.62
CA ASN A 185 7.01 12.55 -23.14
C ASN A 185 6.56 11.35 -22.33
N LYS A 186 5.36 10.84 -22.58
CA LYS A 186 4.73 9.75 -21.81
C LYS A 186 5.46 8.40 -21.90
N ASP A 187 6.27 8.20 -22.93
CA ASP A 187 6.98 6.94 -23.22
C ASP A 187 8.45 6.94 -22.76
N PHE A 188 8.90 8.01 -22.09
CA PHE A 188 10.28 8.11 -21.62
C PHE A 188 10.52 7.17 -20.43
N SER A 189 11.65 6.45 -20.45
CA SER A 189 12.17 5.74 -19.28
C SER A 189 12.63 6.73 -18.18
N VAL A 190 12.77 6.24 -16.95
CA VAL A 190 13.30 7.06 -15.83
C VAL A 190 14.63 7.72 -16.19
N GLU A 191 15.54 6.98 -16.83
CA GLU A 191 16.84 7.49 -17.27
C GLU A 191 16.73 8.61 -18.29
N GLN A 192 15.78 8.48 -19.24
CA GLN A 192 15.50 9.52 -20.23
C GLN A 192 14.88 10.76 -19.59
N ILE A 193 13.96 10.57 -18.63
CA ILE A 193 13.37 11.68 -17.86
C ILE A 193 14.46 12.43 -17.08
N ILE A 194 15.36 11.69 -16.37
CA ILE A 194 16.47 12.31 -15.64
C ILE A 194 17.38 13.10 -16.59
N THR A 195 17.79 12.47 -17.68
CA THR A 195 18.70 13.10 -18.66
C THR A 195 18.10 14.37 -19.28
N GLU A 196 16.82 14.34 -19.62
CA GLU A 196 16.13 15.49 -20.19
C GLU A 196 15.90 16.56 -19.13
N SER A 197 15.54 16.17 -17.90
CA SER A 197 15.33 17.12 -16.79
C SER A 197 16.61 17.89 -16.42
N LEU A 198 17.77 17.27 -16.52
CA LEU A 198 19.07 17.91 -16.25
C LEU A 198 19.38 19.07 -17.21
N LYS A 199 18.72 19.17 -18.36
CA LYS A 199 18.88 20.30 -19.29
C LYS A 199 18.14 21.56 -18.85
N TYR A 200 17.23 21.43 -17.90
CA TYR A 200 16.37 22.52 -17.42
C TYR A 200 16.62 22.87 -15.94
N LEU A 201 17.50 22.14 -15.26
CA LEU A 201 17.93 22.36 -13.87
C LEU A 201 19.30 23.05 -13.84
#